data_0aec060f9223493d8cc892be3b65c39d
#
_entry.id   0aec060f9223493d8cc892be3b65c39d
#
_cell.length_a   1.000
_cell.length_b   1.000
_cell.length_c   1.000
_cell.angle_alpha   90.00
_cell.angle_beta   90.00
_cell.angle_gamma   90.00
#
_symmetry.space_group_name_H-M   'P 1'
#
loop_
_entity.id
_entity.type
_entity.pdbx_description
1 polymer ?
#
loop_
_entity_poly.entity_id
_entity_poly.type
_entity_poly.pdbx_seq_one_letter_code
_entity_poly.pdbx_strand_id
1 'polypeptide(L)'
;YGGYAKLGYDFTDNWKVWGDVNVTRFNATNPGSVMKPYIDNDQRITRGMTSFALENHYEKTSGALSFFYDWGDHWINDGYQPGGEPLQYRFNSNDQMLGVSWYQSVQLFQGNRLTVGADYFHFGGEAWNQFFDGHRETSANKSLNEVAGYVDFRQDIAAWLTLDAGARVDYHSQTGTEFIPQVGLAFHLPENAEIKAMASKGFRNPTIREMYMFPPQNP
;
A
#
# COMPACT_ATOMS: atom_id res chain seq x y z
N TYR A 1 -6.13 13.31 -17.33
CA TYR A 1 -5.58 14.47 -16.66
C TYR A 1 -5.39 14.20 -15.18
N GLY A 2 -4.43 14.90 -14.56
CA GLY A 2 -4.15 14.79 -13.14
C GLY A 2 -3.47 16.04 -12.61
N GLY A 3 -3.37 16.14 -11.29
CA GLY A 3 -2.70 17.22 -10.61
C GLY A 3 -2.03 16.72 -9.34
N TYR A 4 -0.89 17.32 -9.01
CA TYR A 4 -0.12 17.05 -7.80
C TYR A 4 0.32 18.37 -7.17
N ALA A 5 0.22 18.45 -5.87
CA ALA A 5 0.76 19.55 -5.10
C ALA A 5 1.40 19.01 -3.81
N LYS A 6 2.53 19.58 -3.42
CA LYS A 6 3.22 19.27 -2.16
C LYS A 6 3.67 20.56 -1.48
N LEU A 7 3.45 20.65 -0.18
CA LEU A 7 3.92 21.72 0.67
C LEU A 7 4.70 21.13 1.85
N GLY A 8 5.75 21.80 2.26
CA GLY A 8 6.54 21.43 3.42
C GLY A 8 7.00 22.67 4.17
N TYR A 9 7.17 22.53 5.49
CA TYR A 9 7.61 23.61 6.34
C TYR A 9 8.48 23.05 7.46
N ASP A 10 9.69 23.61 7.59
CA ASP A 10 10.63 23.33 8.67
C ASP A 10 10.36 24.37 9.78
N PHE A 11 9.64 23.99 10.84
CA PHE A 11 9.28 24.93 11.91
C PHE A 11 10.33 25.01 13.03
N THR A 12 11.29 24.08 13.05
CA THR A 12 12.54 24.15 13.78
C THR A 12 13.64 23.41 13.00
N ASP A 13 14.90 23.51 13.44
CA ASP A 13 16.02 22.75 12.84
C ASP A 13 15.83 21.23 12.93
N ASN A 14 14.99 20.79 13.86
CA ASN A 14 14.77 19.37 14.13
C ASN A 14 13.39 18.85 13.72
N TRP A 15 12.46 19.72 13.36
CA TRP A 15 11.08 19.34 13.07
C TRP A 15 10.60 19.89 11.76
N LYS A 16 10.04 18.99 10.94
CA LYS A 16 9.46 19.29 9.66
C LYS A 16 8.05 18.72 9.55
N VAL A 17 7.18 19.47 8.93
CA VAL A 17 5.88 19.01 8.48
C VAL A 17 5.79 19.11 6.98
N TRP A 18 5.15 18.14 6.34
CA TRP A 18 4.79 18.26 4.94
C TRP A 18 3.46 17.55 4.66
N GLY A 19 2.83 17.96 3.59
CA GLY A 19 1.64 17.32 3.08
C GLY A 19 1.60 17.41 1.57
N ASP A 20 0.95 16.42 0.96
CA ASP A 20 0.72 16.39 -0.48
C ASP A 20 -0.69 15.92 -0.84
N VAL A 21 -1.07 16.22 -2.05
CA VAL A 21 -2.29 15.75 -2.68
C VAL A 21 -2.00 15.39 -4.13
N ASN A 22 -2.50 14.26 -4.56
CA ASN A 22 -2.49 13.81 -5.94
C ASN A 22 -3.90 13.39 -6.35
N VAL A 23 -4.38 13.87 -7.48
CA VAL A 23 -5.64 13.42 -8.07
C VAL A 23 -5.40 13.14 -9.53
N THR A 24 -5.81 11.96 -9.98
CA THR A 24 -5.69 11.54 -11.37
C THR A 24 -7.02 11.01 -11.87
N ARG A 25 -7.43 11.45 -13.05
CA ARG A 25 -8.56 10.89 -13.78
C ARG A 25 -8.11 10.49 -15.18
N PHE A 26 -8.44 9.25 -15.56
CA PHE A 26 -8.16 8.76 -16.90
C PHE A 26 -9.32 7.94 -17.45
N ASN A 27 -9.41 7.93 -18.76
CA ASN A 27 -10.28 7.05 -19.51
C ASN A 27 -9.38 6.06 -20.26
N ALA A 28 -9.77 4.81 -20.28
CA ALA A 28 -9.08 3.77 -21.02
C ALA A 28 -10.10 2.91 -21.77
N THR A 29 -9.71 2.42 -22.93
CA THR A 29 -10.47 1.41 -23.68
C THR A 29 -9.65 0.13 -23.73
N ASN A 30 -10.31 -1.00 -23.65
CA ASN A 30 -9.68 -2.31 -23.83
C ASN A 30 -10.30 -2.99 -25.06
N PRO A 31 -9.69 -2.88 -26.21
CA PRO A 31 -10.22 -3.50 -27.45
C PRO A 31 -10.14 -5.03 -27.41
N GLY A 32 -9.58 -5.63 -26.36
CA GLY A 32 -9.33 -7.06 -26.28
C GLY A 32 -8.14 -7.48 -27.15
N SER A 33 -8.05 -8.75 -27.46
CA SER A 33 -7.06 -9.32 -28.39
C SER A 33 -7.66 -9.53 -29.77
N VAL A 34 -6.78 -9.74 -30.77
CA VAL A 34 -7.20 -10.09 -32.15
C VAL A 34 -8.12 -11.31 -32.17
N MET A 35 -7.88 -12.27 -31.28
CA MET A 35 -8.68 -13.52 -31.19
C MET A 35 -9.95 -13.35 -30.35
N LYS A 36 -10.01 -12.36 -29.49
CA LYS A 36 -11.12 -12.03 -28.59
C LYS A 36 -11.29 -10.51 -28.50
N PRO A 37 -11.75 -9.87 -29.56
CA PRO A 37 -11.97 -8.43 -29.55
C PRO A 37 -13.19 -8.08 -28.66
N TYR A 38 -13.15 -6.89 -28.07
CA TYR A 38 -14.27 -6.30 -27.36
C TYR A 38 -14.80 -5.07 -28.09
N ILE A 39 -16.11 -4.92 -28.09
CA ILE A 39 -16.84 -3.74 -28.57
C ILE A 39 -17.31 -2.97 -27.34
N ASP A 40 -17.22 -1.63 -27.37
CA ASP A 40 -17.67 -0.71 -26.30
C ASP A 40 -17.04 -0.97 -24.92
N ASN A 41 -15.84 -1.51 -24.86
CA ASN A 41 -15.13 -1.61 -23.59
C ASN A 41 -14.51 -0.24 -23.24
N ASP A 42 -15.00 0.39 -22.18
CA ASP A 42 -14.61 1.72 -21.73
C ASP A 42 -14.51 1.76 -20.21
N GLN A 43 -13.47 2.40 -19.70
CA GLN A 43 -13.19 2.55 -18.28
C GLN A 43 -12.95 4.01 -17.94
N ARG A 44 -13.58 4.49 -16.88
CA ARG A 44 -13.37 5.81 -16.32
C ARG A 44 -12.97 5.65 -14.88
N ILE A 45 -11.75 6.05 -14.58
CA ILE A 45 -11.17 5.85 -13.27
C ILE A 45 -10.69 7.20 -12.73
N THR A 46 -11.10 7.52 -11.51
CA THR A 46 -10.59 8.66 -10.76
C THR A 46 -9.96 8.13 -9.49
N ARG A 47 -8.73 8.53 -9.21
CA ARG A 47 -8.02 8.20 -7.97
C ARG A 47 -7.46 9.46 -7.34
N GLY A 48 -7.57 9.53 -6.02
CA GLY A 48 -6.97 10.58 -5.23
C GLY A 48 -6.16 9.99 -4.09
N MET A 49 -5.09 10.67 -3.74
CA MET A 49 -4.26 10.39 -2.58
C MET A 49 -3.92 11.70 -1.88
N THR A 50 -3.96 11.71 -0.57
CA THR A 50 -3.41 12.80 0.23
C THR A 50 -2.55 12.20 1.33
N SER A 51 -1.41 12.84 1.60
CA SER A 51 -0.49 12.44 2.66
C SER A 51 -0.13 13.63 3.53
N PHE A 52 0.16 13.33 4.79
CA PHE A 52 0.67 14.29 5.76
C PHE A 52 1.70 13.59 6.61
N ALA A 53 2.83 14.25 6.89
CA ALA A 53 3.85 13.73 7.77
C ALA A 53 4.42 14.81 8.69
N LEU A 54 4.67 14.40 9.92
CA LEU A 54 5.43 15.14 10.92
C LEU A 54 6.71 14.36 11.19
N GLU A 55 7.85 14.94 10.87
CA GLU A 55 9.16 14.33 10.97
C GLU A 55 10.01 15.01 12.04
N ASN A 56 10.79 14.23 12.75
CA ASN A 56 11.82 14.76 13.65
C ASN A 56 13.20 14.20 13.27
N HIS A 57 14.22 15.04 13.45
CA HIS A 57 15.60 14.67 13.21
C HIS A 57 16.53 15.35 14.22
N TYR A 58 17.13 14.56 15.09
CA TYR A 58 18.14 14.96 16.05
C TYR A 58 19.41 14.14 15.84
N GLU A 59 20.51 14.51 16.48
CA GLU A 59 21.81 13.84 16.35
C GLU A 59 21.72 12.30 16.52
N LYS A 60 20.98 11.84 17.53
CA LYS A 60 20.90 10.43 17.90
C LYS A 60 19.50 9.80 17.73
N THR A 61 18.52 10.57 17.30
CA THR A 61 17.17 10.06 17.12
C THR A 61 16.48 10.73 15.97
N SER A 62 15.70 9.95 15.21
CA SER A 62 14.87 10.46 14.12
C SER A 62 13.62 9.61 13.96
N GLY A 63 12.55 10.22 13.54
CA GLY A 63 11.30 9.49 13.35
C GLY A 63 10.29 10.29 12.56
N ALA A 64 9.16 9.65 12.30
CA ALA A 64 8.02 10.26 11.63
C ALA A 64 6.71 9.70 12.14
N LEU A 65 5.70 10.56 12.14
CA LEU A 65 4.29 10.19 12.18
C LEU A 65 3.68 10.59 10.85
N SER A 66 3.16 9.62 10.12
CA SER A 66 2.58 9.80 8.79
C SER A 66 1.11 9.40 8.80
N PHE A 67 0.33 10.15 8.07
CA PHE A 67 -1.07 9.88 7.77
C PHE A 67 -1.25 9.91 6.27
N PHE A 68 -2.06 9.01 5.72
CA PHE A 68 -2.48 9.07 4.32
C PHE A 68 -3.93 8.61 4.14
N TYR A 69 -4.54 9.11 3.09
CA TYR A 69 -5.88 8.73 2.66
C TYR A 69 -5.90 8.59 1.14
N ASP A 70 -6.19 7.38 0.68
CA ASP A 70 -6.37 7.05 -0.73
C ASP A 70 -7.84 6.75 -1.00
N TRP A 71 -8.32 7.16 -2.16
CA TRP A 71 -9.65 6.83 -2.64
C TRP A 71 -9.68 6.61 -4.14
N GLY A 72 -10.59 5.78 -4.58
CA GLY A 72 -10.82 5.48 -5.98
C GLY A 72 -12.31 5.41 -6.30
N ASP A 73 -12.64 5.87 -7.50
CA ASP A 73 -13.96 5.76 -8.11
C ASP A 73 -13.79 5.19 -9.52
N HIS A 74 -14.46 4.08 -9.80
CA HIS A 74 -14.35 3.34 -11.04
C HIS A 74 -15.72 3.15 -11.67
N TRP A 75 -15.83 3.52 -12.92
CA TRP A 75 -16.95 3.21 -13.78
C TRP A 75 -16.43 2.41 -14.97
N ILE A 76 -16.99 1.22 -15.21
CA ILE A 76 -16.49 0.29 -16.22
C ILE A 76 -17.66 -0.23 -17.07
N ASN A 77 -17.50 -0.10 -18.38
CA ASN A 77 -18.25 -0.85 -19.37
C ASN A 77 -17.37 -2.01 -19.84
N ASP A 78 -17.68 -3.23 -19.44
CA ASP A 78 -16.89 -4.41 -19.81
C ASP A 78 -16.98 -4.76 -21.30
N GLY A 79 -17.87 -4.09 -22.02
CA GLY A 79 -18.07 -4.32 -23.46
C GLY A 79 -18.72 -5.67 -23.75
N TYR A 80 -18.69 -6.05 -25.00
CA TYR A 80 -19.21 -7.34 -25.48
C TYR A 80 -18.38 -7.85 -26.66
N GLN A 81 -18.46 -9.15 -26.94
CA GLN A 81 -17.79 -9.73 -28.11
C GLN A 81 -18.61 -9.53 -29.39
N PRO A 82 -18.00 -9.52 -30.58
CA PRO A 82 -18.71 -9.49 -31.85
C PRO A 82 -19.76 -10.61 -31.95
N GLY A 83 -20.98 -10.23 -32.27
CA GLY A 83 -22.12 -11.15 -32.32
C GLY A 83 -22.79 -11.44 -30.97
N GLY A 84 -22.27 -10.88 -29.88
CA GLY A 84 -22.92 -10.88 -28.57
C GLY A 84 -23.84 -9.67 -28.37
N GLU A 85 -24.56 -9.67 -27.26
CA GLU A 85 -25.42 -8.56 -26.87
C GLU A 85 -24.70 -7.60 -25.90
N PRO A 86 -24.94 -6.29 -25.97
CA PRO A 86 -24.47 -5.35 -25.01
C PRO A 86 -24.94 -5.64 -23.58
N LEU A 87 -24.06 -5.51 -22.62
CA LEU A 87 -24.43 -5.65 -21.21
C LEU A 87 -25.45 -4.58 -20.80
N GLN A 88 -26.48 -5.01 -20.07
CA GLN A 88 -27.53 -4.11 -19.60
C GLN A 88 -27.22 -3.39 -18.31
N TYR A 89 -25.94 -3.42 -17.90
CA TYR A 89 -25.41 -2.74 -16.72
C TYR A 89 -24.05 -2.11 -16.98
N ARG A 90 -23.63 -1.31 -16.03
CA ARG A 90 -22.25 -0.83 -15.90
C ARG A 90 -21.72 -1.22 -14.54
N PHE A 91 -20.52 -1.78 -14.53
CA PHE A 91 -19.82 -2.07 -13.28
C PHE A 91 -19.29 -0.77 -12.67
N ASN A 92 -19.54 -0.60 -11.38
CA ASN A 92 -19.05 0.52 -10.60
C ASN A 92 -18.34 -0.01 -9.37
N SER A 93 -17.30 0.66 -8.94
CA SER A 93 -16.72 0.42 -7.64
C SER A 93 -16.12 1.69 -7.05
N ASN A 94 -16.15 1.79 -5.74
CA ASN A 94 -15.35 2.73 -4.99
C ASN A 94 -14.47 1.99 -3.99
N ASP A 95 -13.30 2.52 -3.73
CA ASP A 95 -12.38 2.02 -2.73
C ASP A 95 -11.76 3.17 -1.95
N GLN A 96 -11.38 2.88 -0.72
CA GLN A 96 -10.68 3.83 0.14
C GLN A 96 -9.71 3.11 1.06
N MET A 97 -8.64 3.80 1.40
CA MET A 97 -7.66 3.36 2.38
C MET A 97 -7.18 4.55 3.21
N LEU A 98 -7.30 4.41 4.52
CA LEU A 98 -6.73 5.35 5.48
C LEU A 98 -5.59 4.64 6.21
N GLY A 99 -4.44 5.29 6.30
CA GLY A 99 -3.28 4.75 7.00
C GLY A 99 -2.68 5.75 7.97
N VAL A 100 -2.20 5.23 9.09
CA VAL A 100 -1.37 5.94 10.05
C VAL A 100 -0.16 5.09 10.32
N SER A 101 1.03 5.65 10.15
CA SER A 101 2.31 4.99 10.42
C SER A 101 3.16 5.87 11.32
N TRP A 102 3.75 5.25 12.31
CA TRP A 102 4.70 5.90 13.20
C TRP A 102 5.95 5.05 13.34
N TYR A 103 7.10 5.70 13.32
CA TYR A 103 8.35 5.08 13.74
C TYR A 103 9.25 6.06 14.48
N GLN A 104 10.11 5.51 15.32
CA GLN A 104 11.19 6.24 15.96
C GLN A 104 12.44 5.38 15.96
N SER A 105 13.54 5.95 15.44
CA SER A 105 14.89 5.38 15.48
C SER A 105 15.72 6.11 16.52
N VAL A 106 16.53 5.36 17.25
CA VAL A 106 17.45 5.91 18.25
C VAL A 106 18.80 5.21 18.19
N GLN A 107 19.86 5.97 18.34
CA GLN A 107 21.21 5.45 18.57
C GLN A 107 21.46 5.34 20.07
N LEU A 108 21.39 4.13 20.62
CA LEU A 108 21.59 3.88 22.06
C LEU A 108 23.08 3.91 22.43
N PHE A 109 23.94 3.41 21.54
CA PHE A 109 25.40 3.40 21.71
C PHE A 109 26.09 3.42 20.33
N GLN A 110 27.41 3.45 20.31
CA GLN A 110 28.17 3.58 19.06
C GLN A 110 27.91 2.40 18.11
N GLY A 111 27.69 2.71 16.82
CA GLY A 111 27.42 1.73 15.77
C GLY A 111 26.05 1.06 15.87
N ASN A 112 25.18 1.49 16.80
CA ASN A 112 23.84 0.95 16.97
C ASN A 112 22.77 1.85 16.35
N ARG A 113 21.70 1.22 15.89
CA ARG A 113 20.40 1.86 15.60
C ARG A 113 19.29 0.92 15.99
N LEU A 114 18.44 1.34 16.89
CA LEU A 114 17.20 0.70 17.23
C LEU A 114 16.04 1.49 16.61
N THR A 115 15.19 0.84 15.84
CA THR A 115 13.96 1.42 15.31
C THR A 115 12.76 0.66 15.86
N VAL A 116 11.77 1.37 16.35
CA VAL A 116 10.47 0.82 16.71
C VAL A 116 9.39 1.55 15.92
N GLY A 117 8.32 0.86 15.58
CA GLY A 117 7.23 1.48 14.85
C GLY A 117 5.93 0.70 14.95
N ALA A 118 4.87 1.38 14.53
CA ALA A 118 3.52 0.83 14.49
C ALA A 118 2.76 1.41 13.29
N ASP A 119 1.93 0.57 12.69
CA ASP A 119 1.07 0.92 11.56
C ASP A 119 -0.37 0.57 11.87
N TYR A 120 -1.28 1.38 11.37
CA TYR A 120 -2.71 1.10 11.31
C TYR A 120 -3.23 1.43 9.93
N PHE A 121 -3.96 0.48 9.33
CA PHE A 121 -4.64 0.66 8.06
C PHE A 121 -6.12 0.29 8.18
N HIS A 122 -6.95 1.15 7.67
CA HIS A 122 -8.37 0.89 7.44
C HIS A 122 -8.63 0.99 5.95
N PHE A 123 -9.09 -0.08 5.34
CA PHE A 123 -9.38 -0.09 3.91
C PHE A 123 -10.69 -0.79 3.63
N GLY A 124 -11.35 -0.34 2.59
CA GLY A 124 -12.65 -0.86 2.22
C GLY A 124 -13.02 -0.50 0.80
N GLY A 125 -14.09 -1.08 0.35
CA GLY A 125 -14.64 -0.78 -0.95
C GLY A 125 -16.01 -1.41 -1.16
N GLU A 126 -16.71 -0.84 -2.11
CA GLU A 126 -17.98 -1.34 -2.60
C GLU A 126 -17.90 -1.52 -4.11
N ALA A 127 -18.45 -2.62 -4.61
CA ALA A 127 -18.54 -2.91 -6.02
C ALA A 127 -19.95 -3.36 -6.37
N TRP A 128 -20.48 -2.86 -7.49
CA TRP A 128 -21.87 -3.17 -7.91
C TRP A 128 -22.06 -3.05 -9.42
N ASN A 129 -23.06 -3.73 -9.91
CA ASN A 129 -23.61 -3.53 -11.24
C ASN A 129 -24.79 -2.56 -11.15
N GLN A 130 -24.72 -1.46 -11.90
CA GLN A 130 -25.81 -0.51 -12.07
C GLN A 130 -26.51 -0.82 -13.39
N PHE A 131 -27.74 -1.32 -13.31
CA PHE A 131 -28.56 -1.65 -14.48
C PHE A 131 -29.27 -0.42 -15.06
N PHE A 132 -29.60 -0.48 -16.34
CA PHE A 132 -30.25 0.63 -17.04
C PHE A 132 -31.72 0.82 -16.64
N ASP A 133 -32.35 -0.17 -16.07
CA ASP A 133 -33.70 -0.09 -15.48
C ASP A 133 -33.69 0.61 -14.09
N GLY A 134 -32.53 0.96 -13.60
CA GLY A 134 -32.35 1.66 -12.32
C GLY A 134 -32.02 0.75 -11.13
N HIS A 135 -32.12 -0.58 -11.28
CA HIS A 135 -31.80 -1.47 -10.18
C HIS A 135 -30.29 -1.65 -10.02
N ARG A 136 -29.85 -2.03 -8.80
CA ARG A 136 -28.45 -2.19 -8.43
C ARG A 136 -28.23 -3.55 -7.80
N GLU A 137 -27.21 -4.25 -8.26
CA GLU A 137 -26.72 -5.49 -7.65
C GLU A 137 -25.35 -5.28 -7.05
N THR A 138 -25.24 -5.38 -5.72
CA THR A 138 -23.98 -5.26 -5.02
C THR A 138 -23.19 -6.56 -5.09
N SER A 139 -21.99 -6.50 -5.65
CA SER A 139 -21.07 -7.65 -5.74
C SER A 139 -20.20 -7.78 -4.48
N ALA A 140 -19.78 -6.67 -3.91
CA ALA A 140 -19.00 -6.63 -2.67
C ALA A 140 -19.22 -5.31 -1.94
N ASN A 141 -19.27 -5.37 -0.60
CA ASN A 141 -19.22 -4.20 0.28
C ASN A 141 -18.48 -4.65 1.55
N LYS A 142 -17.21 -4.30 1.66
CA LYS A 142 -16.32 -4.79 2.73
C LYS A 142 -15.43 -3.68 3.25
N SER A 143 -15.15 -3.79 4.55
CA SER A 143 -14.24 -2.92 5.27
C SER A 143 -13.37 -3.77 6.19
N LEU A 144 -12.08 -3.53 6.20
CA LEU A 144 -11.06 -4.33 6.87
C LEU A 144 -10.10 -3.42 7.63
N ASN A 145 -9.49 -3.98 8.68
CA ASN A 145 -8.48 -3.29 9.46
C ASN A 145 -7.23 -4.15 9.54
N GLU A 146 -6.09 -3.47 9.54
CA GLU A 146 -4.78 -4.05 9.78
C GLU A 146 -4.04 -3.20 10.80
N VAL A 147 -3.40 -3.86 11.77
CA VAL A 147 -2.56 -3.23 12.80
C VAL A 147 -1.24 -3.97 12.84
N ALA A 148 -0.16 -3.26 12.86
CA ALA A 148 1.17 -3.85 12.98
C ALA A 148 2.05 -3.11 13.97
N GLY A 149 2.96 -3.87 14.57
CA GLY A 149 4.04 -3.33 15.38
C GLY A 149 5.35 -3.99 14.99
N TYR A 150 6.44 -3.24 14.99
CA TYR A 150 7.74 -3.78 14.61
C TYR A 150 8.89 -3.19 15.39
N VAL A 151 9.96 -3.95 15.44
CA VAL A 151 11.25 -3.56 15.97
C VAL A 151 12.35 -3.99 15.00
N ASP A 152 13.32 -3.13 14.80
CA ASP A 152 14.51 -3.38 14.01
C ASP A 152 15.75 -2.92 14.79
N PHE A 153 16.75 -3.79 14.87
CA PHE A 153 17.99 -3.58 15.57
C PHE A 153 19.16 -3.77 14.63
N ARG A 154 19.86 -2.69 14.35
CA ARG A 154 21.09 -2.68 13.57
C ARG A 154 22.28 -2.42 14.48
N GLN A 155 23.36 -3.20 14.29
CA GLN A 155 24.60 -3.06 15.04
C GLN A 155 25.83 -3.29 14.16
N ASP A 156 26.73 -2.36 14.15
CA ASP A 156 28.07 -2.55 13.64
C ASP A 156 28.87 -3.38 14.66
N ILE A 157 29.00 -4.68 14.40
CA ILE A 157 29.70 -5.64 15.28
C ILE A 157 31.22 -5.41 15.21
N ALA A 158 31.70 -5.10 14.03
CA ALA A 158 33.09 -4.78 13.75
C ALA A 158 33.15 -3.85 12.52
N ALA A 159 34.29 -3.25 12.24
CA ALA A 159 34.47 -2.39 11.07
C ALA A 159 34.15 -3.08 9.73
N TRP A 160 34.21 -4.40 9.70
CA TRP A 160 33.93 -5.21 8.51
C TRP A 160 32.58 -5.93 8.54
N LEU A 161 31.77 -5.84 9.66
CA LEU A 161 30.53 -6.60 9.83
C LEU A 161 29.45 -5.76 10.50
N THR A 162 28.33 -5.61 9.83
CA THR A 162 27.07 -5.08 10.40
C THR A 162 26.03 -6.20 10.46
N LEU A 163 25.36 -6.32 11.62
CA LEU A 163 24.18 -7.15 11.84
C LEU A 163 22.93 -6.25 11.78
N ASP A 164 21.90 -6.79 11.14
CA ASP A 164 20.55 -6.24 11.12
C ASP A 164 19.58 -7.35 11.54
N ALA A 165 18.75 -7.12 12.53
CA ALA A 165 17.79 -8.11 13.01
C ALA A 165 16.49 -7.43 13.42
N GLY A 166 15.37 -7.91 12.88
CA GLY A 166 14.06 -7.32 13.11
C GLY A 166 12.96 -8.34 13.22
N ALA A 167 11.84 -7.87 13.74
CA ALA A 167 10.60 -8.62 13.80
C ALA A 167 9.42 -7.67 13.66
N ARG A 168 8.40 -8.15 12.95
CA ARG A 168 7.11 -7.48 12.78
C ARG A 168 5.99 -8.44 13.16
N VAL A 169 4.98 -7.94 13.83
CA VAL A 169 3.72 -8.63 14.08
C VAL A 169 2.63 -7.85 13.38
N ASP A 170 1.93 -8.50 12.47
CA ASP A 170 0.76 -7.97 11.79
C ASP A 170 -0.50 -8.66 12.30
N TYR A 171 -1.55 -7.90 12.53
CA TYR A 171 -2.90 -8.39 12.74
C TYR A 171 -3.82 -7.86 11.66
N HIS A 172 -4.46 -8.74 10.93
CA HIS A 172 -5.46 -8.42 9.92
C HIS A 172 -6.82 -8.99 10.31
N SER A 173 -7.86 -8.20 10.18
CA SER A 173 -9.20 -8.54 10.69
C SER A 173 -9.84 -9.80 10.08
N GLN A 174 -9.33 -10.32 8.96
CA GLN A 174 -9.83 -11.56 8.32
C GLN A 174 -8.83 -12.72 8.38
N THR A 175 -7.53 -12.45 8.20
CA THR A 175 -6.51 -13.50 8.12
C THR A 175 -5.85 -13.79 9.47
N GLY A 176 -6.08 -12.95 10.48
CA GLY A 176 -5.53 -13.12 11.82
C GLY A 176 -4.15 -12.52 12.00
N THR A 177 -3.36 -13.12 12.89
CA THR A 177 -2.05 -12.60 13.28
C THR A 177 -0.92 -13.33 12.57
N GLU A 178 0.05 -12.58 12.08
CA GLU A 178 1.24 -13.08 11.43
C GLU A 178 2.51 -12.53 12.10
N PHE A 179 3.52 -13.40 12.30
CA PHE A 179 4.85 -13.03 12.81
C PHE A 179 5.88 -13.12 11.69
N ILE A 180 6.62 -12.05 11.48
CA ILE A 180 7.52 -11.84 10.35
C ILE A 180 8.91 -11.49 10.89
N PRO A 181 9.80 -12.47 11.13
CA PRO A 181 11.19 -12.22 11.50
C PRO A 181 12.03 -11.90 10.27
N GLN A 182 13.11 -11.11 10.50
CA GLN A 182 14.15 -10.87 9.52
C GLN A 182 15.53 -10.83 10.17
N VAL A 183 16.54 -11.20 9.42
CA VAL A 183 17.95 -11.07 9.80
C VAL A 183 18.80 -10.80 8.56
N GLY A 184 19.75 -9.88 8.70
CA GLY A 184 20.67 -9.49 7.65
C GLY A 184 22.09 -9.36 8.18
N LEU A 185 23.06 -9.63 7.32
CA LEU A 185 24.49 -9.40 7.55
C LEU A 185 25.06 -8.61 6.37
N ALA A 186 25.84 -7.58 6.68
CA ALA A 186 26.60 -6.83 5.69
C ALA A 186 28.09 -6.95 6.01
N PHE A 187 28.85 -7.48 5.05
CA PHE A 187 30.31 -7.61 5.12
C PHE A 187 30.94 -6.48 4.33
N HIS A 188 31.60 -5.56 5.02
CA HIS A 188 32.34 -4.45 4.41
C HIS A 188 33.75 -4.89 4.05
N LEU A 189 34.04 -4.97 2.77
CA LEU A 189 35.30 -5.42 2.21
C LEU A 189 36.21 -4.22 1.88
N PRO A 190 37.54 -4.44 1.68
CA PRO A 190 38.43 -3.41 1.14
C PRO A 190 37.91 -2.82 -0.18
N GLU A 191 38.40 -1.63 -0.54
CA GLU A 191 38.06 -0.93 -1.78
C GLU A 191 36.57 -0.54 -1.91
N ASN A 192 35.87 -0.33 -0.79
CA ASN A 192 34.43 0.03 -0.72
C ASN A 192 33.50 -1.04 -1.33
N ALA A 193 33.93 -2.30 -1.38
CA ALA A 193 33.08 -3.42 -1.76
C ALA A 193 32.23 -3.88 -0.57
N GLU A 194 31.01 -4.37 -0.83
CA GLU A 194 30.09 -4.86 0.20
C GLU A 194 29.39 -6.15 -0.27
N ILE A 195 29.29 -7.12 0.63
CA ILE A 195 28.48 -8.32 0.44
C ILE A 195 27.34 -8.30 1.46
N LYS A 196 26.10 -8.44 1.00
CA LYS A 196 24.91 -8.51 1.85
C LYS A 196 24.25 -9.88 1.72
N ALA A 197 23.86 -10.45 2.86
CA ALA A 197 23.02 -11.63 2.96
C ALA A 197 21.82 -11.31 3.86
N MET A 198 20.61 -11.66 3.42
CA MET A 198 19.40 -11.41 4.17
C MET A 198 18.46 -12.61 4.08
N ALA A 199 17.82 -12.93 5.20
CA ALA A 199 16.74 -13.89 5.29
C ALA A 199 15.54 -13.25 6.01
N SER A 200 14.35 -13.41 5.45
CA SER A 200 13.11 -12.93 6.05
C SER A 200 11.95 -13.85 5.68
N LYS A 201 10.92 -13.87 6.52
CA LYS A 201 9.65 -14.50 6.17
C LYS A 201 8.88 -13.57 5.24
N GLY A 202 8.51 -14.07 4.04
CA GLY A 202 7.60 -13.36 3.14
C GLY A 202 6.15 -13.54 3.60
N PHE A 203 5.38 -12.45 3.54
CA PHE A 203 3.96 -12.44 3.88
C PHE A 203 3.21 -11.42 3.03
N ARG A 204 1.96 -11.73 2.68
CA ARG A 204 1.03 -10.83 1.99
C ARG A 204 -0.40 -11.16 2.37
N ASN A 205 -1.16 -10.17 2.83
CA ASN A 205 -2.60 -10.30 2.97
C ASN A 205 -3.28 -10.35 1.59
N PRO A 206 -4.31 -11.18 1.41
CA PRO A 206 -5.11 -11.16 0.18
C PRO A 206 -5.92 -9.85 0.09
N THR A 207 -6.12 -9.37 -1.10
CA THR A 207 -6.93 -8.17 -1.37
C THR A 207 -8.43 -8.46 -1.19
N ILE A 208 -9.24 -7.42 -0.97
CA ILE A 208 -10.72 -7.55 -0.94
C ILE A 208 -11.23 -8.23 -2.20
N ARG A 209 -10.66 -7.90 -3.36
CA ARG A 209 -11.03 -8.51 -4.64
C ARG A 209 -10.76 -10.02 -4.65
N GLU A 210 -9.59 -10.46 -4.18
CA GLU A 210 -9.24 -11.87 -4.09
C GLU A 210 -10.12 -12.64 -3.11
N MET A 211 -10.48 -12.01 -1.98
CA MET A 211 -11.29 -12.66 -0.94
C MET A 211 -12.79 -12.75 -1.28
N TYR A 212 -13.34 -11.78 -2.00
CA TYR A 212 -14.80 -11.62 -2.09
C TYR A 212 -15.35 -11.50 -3.51
N MET A 213 -14.53 -11.22 -4.51
CA MET A 213 -15.01 -11.00 -5.88
C MET A 213 -14.70 -12.15 -6.84
N PHE A 214 -13.80 -13.06 -6.47
CA PHE A 214 -13.58 -14.30 -7.22
C PHE A 214 -14.17 -15.46 -6.45
N PRO A 215 -15.11 -16.25 -7.04
CA PRO A 215 -15.53 -17.49 -6.43
C PRO A 215 -14.29 -18.39 -6.29
N PRO A 216 -14.20 -19.19 -5.19
CA PRO A 216 -13.11 -20.14 -5.05
C PRO A 216 -13.13 -21.05 -6.28
N GLN A 217 -12.04 -21.03 -7.03
CA GLN A 217 -11.84 -22.04 -8.06
C GLN A 217 -11.69 -23.35 -7.30
N ASN A 218 -12.63 -24.27 -7.48
CA ASN A 218 -12.48 -25.61 -6.96
C ASN A 218 -11.15 -26.19 -7.48
N PRO A 219 -10.28 -26.73 -6.58
CA PRO A 219 -9.02 -27.33 -6.98
C PRO A 219 -9.24 -28.52 -7.90
#